data_927f3eded91d007eefdf79bbcf716a7f
#
_entry.id   927f3eded91d007eefdf79bbcf716a7f
#
_cell.length_a   1.000
_cell.length_b   1.000
_cell.length_c   1.000
_cell.angle_alpha   90.00
_cell.angle_beta   90.00
_cell.angle_gamma   90.00
#
_symmetry.space_group_name_H-M   'P 1'
#
loop_
_entity.id
_entity.type
_entity.pdbx_description
1 polymer ?
#
loop_
_entity_poly.entity_id
_entity_poly.type
_entity_poly.pdbx_seq_one_letter_code
_entity_poly.pdbx_strand_id
1 'polypeptide(L)'
;GEFWEAMNLAGARGLPISFMIQNNQIALDTFTAGQSGAETFGDKGHSMGIPSWSIDGSDPAEFHTSTAVAREFALEGGGPTLIHVETMRGCGHAHHHDDLYLGAASGNPPGYVDRELLTYWSDKDPLPNHRDLLVRLGVSESKLSKMEAEEQALVDAARKEMEDTAWPEGNSVTKGVTSFHDASTHSEQFDRFGVSLSGGEGPVLIGEVDIEFSDAANSWTYSKAIQNGMVSLADKYGDSIVFMGEDMEVAGAFGMNLPLKARGHSDKLLDMPLSEAIIIHSATGAALGGMRPLAEIQFGGFAALAMNPLINNAAQLRWRWGAEVPLTVRIPLGGKTRSGPFHANMIESWFANDPGLIIVFPSTPQDAYDLLVESHALNDPVVYLEHIGLYGLRGGNTGWGHSINQIVDTDSVHQRLANGENSIGKARVVRGGKDVTIVTWGAMVHVALEAVEVAAKRGIEVEIVDLRTILPFDAKTCIESVRRTGRLIVLQESQYTGGLG
;
A
#
# COMPACT_ATOMS: atom_id res chain seq x y z
N GLY A 1 8.58 -5.87 14.81
CA GLY A 1 8.18 -5.03 13.76
C GLY A 1 7.00 -4.15 14.08
N GLU A 2 6.11 -4.06 13.15
CA GLU A 2 5.04 -3.05 13.06
C GLU A 2 4.10 -2.99 14.26
N PHE A 3 3.88 -4.11 14.97
CA PHE A 3 3.07 -4.12 16.19
C PHE A 3 3.63 -3.18 17.28
N TRP A 4 4.95 -3.19 17.48
CA TRP A 4 5.59 -2.32 18.47
C TRP A 4 5.63 -0.86 18.02
N GLU A 5 5.72 -0.61 16.74
CA GLU A 5 5.60 0.75 16.15
C GLU A 5 4.18 1.29 16.36
N ALA A 6 3.15 0.46 16.13
CA ALA A 6 1.76 0.82 16.39
C ALA A 6 1.51 1.15 17.88
N MET A 7 2.07 0.34 18.77
CA MET A 7 1.98 0.60 20.22
C MET A 7 2.68 1.92 20.60
N ASN A 8 3.89 2.15 20.06
CA ASN A 8 4.62 3.40 20.31
C ASN A 8 3.84 4.62 19.81
N LEU A 9 3.27 4.56 18.61
CA LEU A 9 2.41 5.61 18.08
C LEU A 9 1.20 5.85 19.00
N ALA A 10 0.52 4.78 19.39
CA ALA A 10 -0.66 4.86 20.23
C ALA A 10 -0.33 5.48 21.60
N GLY A 11 0.79 5.08 22.21
CA GLY A 11 1.27 5.67 23.48
C GLY A 11 1.61 7.15 23.34
N ALA A 12 2.37 7.52 22.32
CA ALA A 12 2.78 8.89 22.06
C ALA A 12 1.59 9.84 21.80
N ARG A 13 0.52 9.35 21.19
CA ARG A 13 -0.68 10.12 20.83
C ARG A 13 -1.84 9.96 21.81
N GLY A 14 -1.74 9.08 22.80
CA GLY A 14 -2.83 8.79 23.72
C GLY A 14 -4.06 8.21 23.03
N LEU A 15 -3.87 7.35 22.03
CA LEU A 15 -4.98 6.83 21.21
C LEU A 15 -5.86 5.85 21.99
N PRO A 16 -7.18 5.86 21.82
CA PRO A 16 -8.12 4.98 22.53
C PRO A 16 -8.10 3.56 21.92
N ILE A 17 -6.98 2.86 22.05
CA ILE A 17 -6.75 1.53 21.46
C ILE A 17 -6.42 0.53 22.56
N SER A 18 -7.09 -0.62 22.58
CA SER A 18 -6.68 -1.76 23.39
C SER A 18 -5.94 -2.78 22.53
N PHE A 19 -4.67 -2.98 22.84
CA PHE A 19 -3.86 -4.03 22.24
C PHE A 19 -4.04 -5.33 23.01
N MET A 20 -4.04 -6.45 22.30
CA MET A 20 -4.18 -7.76 22.92
C MET A 20 -3.17 -8.72 22.29
N ILE A 21 -2.37 -9.36 23.14
CA ILE A 21 -1.44 -10.39 22.72
C ILE A 21 -1.90 -11.73 23.26
N GLN A 22 -2.40 -12.60 22.40
CA GLN A 22 -2.76 -13.97 22.72
C GLN A 22 -1.49 -14.83 22.65
N ASN A 23 -0.83 -14.99 23.79
CA ASN A 23 0.37 -15.80 23.89
C ASN A 23 0.02 -17.28 24.01
N ASN A 24 0.03 -17.98 22.90
CA ASN A 24 -0.20 -19.43 22.85
C ASN A 24 1.07 -20.27 23.13
N GLN A 25 2.10 -19.67 23.75
CA GLN A 25 3.37 -20.23 24.22
C GLN A 25 4.37 -20.63 23.12
N ILE A 26 3.93 -20.70 21.85
CA ILE A 26 4.79 -21.23 20.79
C ILE A 26 4.42 -20.65 19.43
N ALA A 27 5.42 -20.30 18.59
CA ALA A 27 5.22 -20.00 17.18
C ALA A 27 4.97 -21.31 16.38
N LEU A 28 5.64 -21.56 15.25
CA LEU A 28 5.55 -22.86 14.60
C LEU A 28 6.09 -23.96 15.53
N ASP A 29 7.35 -23.83 15.92
CA ASP A 29 8.10 -24.77 16.79
C ASP A 29 9.05 -24.07 17.77
N THR A 30 9.08 -22.74 17.78
CA THR A 30 9.93 -21.93 18.67
C THR A 30 9.11 -21.39 19.84
N PHE A 31 9.46 -21.81 21.06
CA PHE A 31 8.80 -21.37 22.29
C PHE A 31 9.02 -19.88 22.56
N THR A 32 8.06 -19.26 23.27
CA THR A 32 8.08 -17.84 23.61
C THR A 32 9.37 -17.42 24.31
N ALA A 33 9.92 -18.25 25.21
CA ALA A 33 11.18 -18.00 25.90
C ALA A 33 12.39 -17.85 24.95
N GLY A 34 12.36 -18.48 23.76
CA GLY A 34 13.37 -18.30 22.72
C GLY A 34 13.17 -17.04 21.86
N GLN A 35 12.03 -16.36 21.99
CA GLN A 35 11.65 -15.23 21.14
C GLN A 35 11.56 -13.89 21.89
N SER A 36 11.40 -13.91 23.21
CA SER A 36 11.24 -12.70 24.01
C SER A 36 12.10 -12.80 25.27
N GLY A 37 12.88 -11.74 25.51
CA GLY A 37 13.62 -11.57 26.77
C GLY A 37 12.78 -10.97 27.91
N ALA A 38 11.56 -10.52 27.63
CA ALA A 38 10.63 -10.08 28.66
C ALA A 38 9.92 -11.29 29.29
N GLU A 39 9.67 -11.26 30.58
CA GLU A 39 8.95 -12.31 31.30
C GLU A 39 7.51 -12.43 30.79
N THR A 40 6.85 -11.31 30.63
CA THR A 40 5.53 -11.22 29.99
C THR A 40 5.56 -10.23 28.83
N PHE A 41 4.63 -10.36 27.88
CA PHE A 41 4.47 -9.33 26.85
C PHE A 41 3.90 -8.02 27.42
N GLY A 42 3.22 -8.07 28.58
CA GLY A 42 2.76 -6.89 29.30
C GLY A 42 3.90 -5.96 29.68
N ASP A 43 5.07 -6.51 30.04
CA ASP A 43 6.24 -5.71 30.45
C ASP A 43 6.72 -4.77 29.34
N LYS A 44 6.52 -5.14 28.09
CA LYS A 44 6.88 -4.31 26.93
C LYS A 44 5.99 -3.07 26.80
N GLY A 45 4.72 -3.16 27.20
CA GLY A 45 3.81 -2.01 27.20
C GLY A 45 4.24 -0.93 28.18
N HIS A 46 4.72 -1.30 29.35
CA HIS A 46 5.20 -0.36 30.36
C HIS A 46 6.35 0.51 29.83
N SER A 47 7.24 -0.03 29.02
CA SER A 47 8.35 0.74 28.41
C SER A 47 7.90 1.84 27.46
N MET A 48 6.66 1.77 26.97
CA MET A 48 6.03 2.74 26.07
C MET A 48 4.99 3.63 26.80
N GLY A 49 4.95 3.56 28.14
CA GLY A 49 3.99 4.32 28.96
C GLY A 49 2.55 3.79 28.87
N ILE A 50 2.36 2.55 28.42
CA ILE A 50 1.05 1.93 28.23
C ILE A 50 0.70 1.05 29.42
N PRO A 51 -0.42 1.29 30.14
CA PRO A 51 -0.92 0.39 31.17
C PRO A 51 -1.13 -1.02 30.60
N SER A 52 -0.57 -2.01 31.32
CA SER A 52 -0.53 -3.38 30.84
C SER A 52 -0.76 -4.37 31.97
N TRP A 53 -1.44 -5.47 31.67
CA TRP A 53 -1.64 -6.58 32.62
C TRP A 53 -1.77 -7.91 31.88
N SER A 54 -1.58 -9.00 32.62
CA SER A 54 -1.76 -10.37 32.11
C SER A 54 -3.05 -10.98 32.64
N ILE A 55 -3.70 -11.80 31.84
CA ILE A 55 -4.92 -12.53 32.18
C ILE A 55 -4.82 -14.00 31.79
N ASP A 56 -5.60 -14.84 32.42
CA ASP A 56 -5.80 -16.24 32.03
C ASP A 56 -6.76 -16.30 30.83
N GLY A 57 -6.24 -16.68 29.67
CA GLY A 57 -7.04 -16.78 28.43
C GLY A 57 -8.06 -17.91 28.42
N SER A 58 -8.02 -18.81 29.42
CA SER A 58 -9.02 -19.88 29.59
C SER A 58 -10.25 -19.45 30.40
N ASP A 59 -10.23 -18.24 31.01
CA ASP A 59 -11.40 -17.70 31.74
C ASP A 59 -12.13 -16.60 30.93
N PRO A 60 -13.29 -16.92 30.32
CA PRO A 60 -14.08 -15.95 29.57
C PRO A 60 -14.57 -14.76 30.40
N ALA A 61 -14.75 -14.91 31.70
CA ALA A 61 -15.20 -13.84 32.58
C ALA A 61 -14.08 -12.84 32.87
N GLU A 62 -12.87 -13.32 33.09
CA GLU A 62 -11.67 -12.47 33.22
C GLU A 62 -11.39 -11.72 31.93
N PHE A 63 -11.48 -12.40 30.79
CA PHE A 63 -11.33 -11.81 29.47
C PHE A 63 -12.34 -10.68 29.22
N HIS A 64 -13.64 -10.95 29.50
CA HIS A 64 -14.70 -9.95 29.38
C HIS A 64 -14.47 -8.74 30.27
N THR A 65 -14.13 -8.97 31.53
CA THR A 65 -13.90 -7.90 32.51
C THR A 65 -12.71 -7.03 32.10
N SER A 66 -11.61 -7.65 31.70
CA SER A 66 -10.39 -6.93 31.27
C SER A 66 -10.64 -6.09 30.02
N THR A 67 -11.37 -6.61 29.04
CA THR A 67 -11.72 -5.84 27.85
C THR A 67 -12.68 -4.69 28.16
N ALA A 68 -13.61 -4.87 29.09
CA ALA A 68 -14.51 -3.81 29.54
C ALA A 68 -13.74 -2.68 30.24
N VAL A 69 -12.82 -3.01 31.13
CA VAL A 69 -11.95 -2.03 31.81
C VAL A 69 -11.08 -1.27 30.82
N ALA A 70 -10.46 -1.96 29.87
CA ALA A 70 -9.65 -1.35 28.82
C ALA A 70 -10.46 -0.38 27.97
N ARG A 71 -11.68 -0.77 27.60
CA ARG A 71 -12.60 0.07 26.82
C ARG A 71 -13.03 1.32 27.61
N GLU A 72 -13.40 1.19 28.87
CA GLU A 72 -13.77 2.34 29.70
C GLU A 72 -12.62 3.30 29.86
N PHE A 73 -11.41 2.80 30.16
CA PHE A 73 -10.19 3.60 30.26
C PHE A 73 -9.93 4.41 28.98
N ALA A 74 -10.06 3.76 27.82
CA ALA A 74 -9.89 4.42 26.52
C ALA A 74 -10.96 5.51 26.27
N LEU A 75 -12.23 5.25 26.63
CA LEU A 75 -13.33 6.20 26.45
C LEU A 75 -13.22 7.42 27.39
N GLU A 76 -12.61 7.26 28.55
CA GLU A 76 -12.33 8.34 29.49
C GLU A 76 -11.08 9.16 29.09
N GLY A 77 -10.44 8.86 27.98
CA GLY A 77 -9.25 9.55 27.51
C GLY A 77 -7.95 9.08 28.16
N GLY A 78 -7.95 7.90 28.79
CA GLY A 78 -6.78 7.30 29.45
C GLY A 78 -5.69 6.82 28.46
N GLY A 79 -6.01 6.76 27.16
CA GLY A 79 -5.09 6.32 26.11
C GLY A 79 -5.11 4.80 25.88
N PRO A 80 -4.03 4.24 25.30
CA PRO A 80 -3.98 2.82 24.97
C PRO A 80 -3.75 1.93 26.17
N THR A 81 -4.13 0.65 26.03
CA THR A 81 -3.84 -0.43 26.98
C THR A 81 -3.26 -1.64 26.27
N LEU A 82 -2.50 -2.47 26.99
CA LEU A 82 -2.02 -3.76 26.51
C LEU A 82 -2.47 -4.89 27.45
N ILE A 83 -3.20 -5.85 26.90
CA ILE A 83 -3.62 -7.05 27.61
C ILE A 83 -2.79 -8.23 27.08
N HIS A 84 -2.00 -8.83 27.95
CA HIS A 84 -1.32 -10.09 27.68
C HIS A 84 -2.23 -11.25 28.09
N VAL A 85 -2.69 -12.02 27.12
CA VAL A 85 -3.59 -13.16 27.33
C VAL A 85 -2.75 -14.43 27.28
N GLU A 86 -2.61 -15.09 28.43
CA GLU A 86 -1.91 -16.37 28.50
C GLU A 86 -2.86 -17.50 28.10
N THR A 87 -2.40 -18.33 27.19
CA THR A 87 -3.10 -19.51 26.71
C THR A 87 -2.09 -20.52 26.20
N MET A 88 -2.55 -21.63 25.62
CA MET A 88 -1.68 -22.59 25.00
C MET A 88 -2.29 -23.13 23.70
N ARG A 89 -1.46 -23.34 22.73
CA ARG A 89 -1.85 -24.02 21.50
C ARG A 89 -2.03 -25.51 21.75
N GLY A 90 -3.26 -26.00 21.63
CA GLY A 90 -3.62 -27.41 21.88
C GLY A 90 -3.36 -28.37 20.71
N CYS A 91 -2.97 -27.87 19.53
CA CYS A 91 -2.75 -28.66 18.31
C CYS A 91 -1.53 -28.16 17.54
N GLY A 92 -1.18 -28.77 16.41
CA GLY A 92 -0.13 -28.34 15.53
C GLY A 92 -0.36 -26.93 14.97
N HIS A 93 0.67 -26.29 14.45
CA HIS A 93 0.56 -24.95 13.84
C HIS A 93 -0.41 -24.94 12.65
N ALA A 94 -0.38 -25.99 11.85
CA ALA A 94 -1.35 -26.32 10.83
C ALA A 94 -1.84 -27.77 11.03
N HIS A 95 -3.01 -28.11 10.53
CA HIS A 95 -3.63 -29.43 10.74
C HIS A 95 -2.71 -30.62 10.41
N HIS A 96 -1.80 -30.46 9.45
CA HIS A 96 -0.81 -31.49 9.07
C HIS A 96 0.45 -31.52 9.97
N HIS A 97 0.52 -30.64 10.97
CA HIS A 97 1.63 -30.60 11.94
C HIS A 97 1.28 -31.27 13.27
N ASP A 98 0.09 -31.84 13.43
CA ASP A 98 -0.33 -32.46 14.70
C ASP A 98 0.61 -33.59 15.12
N ASP A 99 0.97 -34.50 14.21
CA ASP A 99 1.90 -35.58 14.47
C ASP A 99 3.32 -35.11 14.85
N LEU A 100 3.74 -33.96 14.35
CA LEU A 100 5.02 -33.35 14.72
C LEU A 100 4.96 -32.71 16.12
N TYR A 101 3.86 -32.04 16.42
CA TYR A 101 3.68 -31.32 17.68
C TYR A 101 3.26 -32.25 18.83
N LEU A 102 2.15 -32.96 18.65
CA LEU A 102 1.59 -33.86 19.65
C LEU A 102 2.27 -35.25 19.68
N GLY A 103 2.92 -35.63 18.60
CA GLY A 103 3.45 -36.94 18.35
C GLY A 103 2.45 -37.85 17.64
N ALA A 104 2.96 -38.71 16.77
CA ALA A 104 2.15 -39.65 16.04
C ALA A 104 1.50 -40.70 16.99
N ALA A 105 0.34 -41.21 16.63
CA ALA A 105 -0.38 -42.25 17.38
C ALA A 105 0.47 -43.52 17.60
N SER A 106 1.45 -43.80 16.70
CA SER A 106 2.44 -44.87 16.84
C SER A 106 3.53 -44.62 17.91
N GLY A 107 3.61 -43.40 18.45
CA GLY A 107 4.67 -42.94 19.33
C GLY A 107 5.97 -42.54 18.61
N ASN A 108 6.00 -42.55 17.28
CA ASN A 108 7.16 -42.15 16.49
C ASN A 108 6.71 -41.35 15.24
N PRO A 109 6.99 -40.04 15.18
CA PRO A 109 7.76 -39.20 16.12
C PRO A 109 7.06 -39.00 17.47
N PRO A 110 7.83 -38.78 18.57
CA PRO A 110 7.26 -38.61 19.91
C PRO A 110 6.54 -37.29 20.13
N GLY A 111 6.61 -36.35 19.18
CA GLY A 111 6.17 -34.97 19.33
C GLY A 111 7.14 -34.11 20.16
N TYR A 112 7.02 -32.79 20.04
CA TYR A 112 7.87 -31.85 20.76
C TYR A 112 7.09 -30.95 21.75
N VAL A 113 5.78 -31.18 21.92
CA VAL A 113 4.98 -30.46 22.90
C VAL A 113 5.43 -30.80 24.33
N ASP A 114 5.48 -29.78 25.17
CA ASP A 114 5.59 -29.99 26.62
C ASP A 114 4.30 -30.62 27.13
N ARG A 115 4.42 -31.90 27.58
CA ARG A 115 3.27 -32.71 27.99
C ARG A 115 2.64 -32.26 29.30
N GLU A 116 3.45 -31.78 30.23
CA GLU A 116 2.95 -31.29 31.53
C GLU A 116 2.17 -30.00 31.31
N LEU A 117 2.73 -29.09 30.52
CA LEU A 117 2.10 -27.82 30.17
C LEU A 117 0.83 -28.04 29.33
N LEU A 118 0.84 -28.97 28.37
CA LEU A 118 -0.34 -29.32 27.59
C LEU A 118 -1.46 -29.87 28.48
N THR A 119 -1.15 -30.73 29.43
CA THR A 119 -2.12 -31.30 30.37
C THR A 119 -2.72 -30.19 31.22
N TYR A 120 -1.89 -29.32 31.80
CA TYR A 120 -2.33 -28.18 32.60
C TYR A 120 -3.33 -27.28 31.85
N TRP A 121 -3.03 -26.96 30.58
CA TRP A 121 -3.91 -26.09 29.77
C TRP A 121 -5.14 -26.83 29.22
N SER A 122 -5.03 -28.15 28.99
CA SER A 122 -6.18 -28.96 28.57
C SER A 122 -7.24 -29.06 29.67
N ASP A 123 -6.80 -29.16 30.94
CA ASP A 123 -7.71 -29.14 32.10
C ASP A 123 -8.43 -27.78 32.26
N LYS A 124 -7.84 -26.74 31.69
CA LYS A 124 -8.40 -25.37 31.64
C LYS A 124 -9.18 -25.06 30.37
N ASP A 125 -9.43 -26.01 29.49
CA ASP A 125 -10.17 -25.76 28.24
C ASP A 125 -11.43 -24.92 28.52
N PRO A 126 -11.55 -23.72 27.91
CA PRO A 126 -12.67 -22.83 28.20
C PRO A 126 -14.02 -23.38 27.79
N LEU A 127 -14.10 -24.26 26.76
CA LEU A 127 -15.39 -24.74 26.27
C LEU A 127 -16.11 -25.61 27.29
N PRO A 128 -15.56 -26.75 27.77
CA PRO A 128 -16.21 -27.57 28.80
C PRO A 128 -16.35 -26.82 30.12
N ASN A 129 -15.33 -26.08 30.56
CA ASN A 129 -15.35 -25.39 31.86
C ASN A 129 -16.40 -24.27 31.90
N HIS A 130 -16.55 -23.50 30.82
CA HIS A 130 -17.57 -22.47 30.74
C HIS A 130 -18.99 -23.08 30.62
N ARG A 131 -19.14 -24.18 29.90
CA ARG A 131 -20.40 -24.94 29.84
C ARG A 131 -20.85 -25.37 31.25
N ASP A 132 -19.93 -25.97 32.03
CA ASP A 132 -20.21 -26.38 33.41
C ASP A 132 -20.56 -25.18 34.31
N LEU A 133 -19.88 -24.05 34.11
CA LEU A 133 -20.20 -22.81 34.82
C LEU A 133 -21.62 -22.34 34.49
N LEU A 134 -22.01 -22.33 33.25
CA LEU A 134 -23.35 -21.93 32.82
C LEU A 134 -24.46 -22.84 33.42
N VAL A 135 -24.19 -24.13 33.49
CA VAL A 135 -25.11 -25.09 34.16
C VAL A 135 -25.22 -24.77 35.64
N ARG A 136 -24.11 -24.52 36.33
CA ARG A 136 -24.13 -24.12 37.76
C ARG A 136 -24.87 -22.80 37.98
N LEU A 137 -24.83 -21.88 36.98
CA LEU A 137 -25.58 -20.61 37.02
C LEU A 137 -27.07 -20.77 36.61
N GLY A 138 -27.53 -21.98 36.34
CA GLY A 138 -28.94 -22.29 36.11
C GLY A 138 -29.35 -22.33 34.62
N VAL A 139 -28.41 -22.32 33.69
CA VAL A 139 -28.72 -22.58 32.28
C VAL A 139 -28.94 -24.07 32.09
N SER A 140 -30.10 -24.47 31.52
CA SER A 140 -30.41 -25.89 31.34
C SER A 140 -29.52 -26.56 30.29
N GLU A 141 -29.13 -27.82 30.54
CA GLU A 141 -28.40 -28.67 29.60
C GLU A 141 -29.07 -28.71 28.22
N SER A 142 -30.42 -28.83 28.21
CA SER A 142 -31.19 -28.89 26.96
C SER A 142 -31.07 -27.61 26.12
N LYS A 143 -30.94 -26.44 26.79
CA LYS A 143 -30.73 -25.17 26.10
C LYS A 143 -29.32 -25.10 25.49
N LEU A 144 -28.29 -25.52 26.21
CA LEU A 144 -26.93 -25.55 25.71
C LEU A 144 -26.76 -26.50 24.54
N SER A 145 -27.28 -27.74 24.67
CA SER A 145 -27.23 -28.74 23.57
C SER A 145 -28.02 -28.30 22.34
N LYS A 146 -29.11 -27.54 22.53
CA LYS A 146 -29.82 -26.94 21.38
C LYS A 146 -28.98 -25.89 20.68
N MET A 147 -28.30 -24.99 21.41
CA MET A 147 -27.40 -23.98 20.81
C MET A 147 -26.25 -24.67 20.06
N GLU A 148 -25.61 -25.66 20.67
CA GLU A 148 -24.53 -26.43 20.03
C GLU A 148 -24.97 -27.06 18.71
N ALA A 149 -26.18 -27.66 18.69
CA ALA A 149 -26.73 -28.26 17.47
C ALA A 149 -27.10 -27.22 16.40
N GLU A 150 -27.57 -26.04 16.78
CA GLU A 150 -27.90 -24.95 15.87
C GLU A 150 -26.59 -24.42 15.22
N GLU A 151 -25.53 -24.20 16.00
CA GLU A 151 -24.24 -23.76 15.49
C GLU A 151 -23.56 -24.81 14.61
N GLN A 152 -23.61 -26.10 15.01
CA GLN A 152 -23.10 -27.18 14.17
C GLN A 152 -23.82 -27.26 12.82
N ALA A 153 -25.13 -27.06 12.80
CA ALA A 153 -25.88 -27.04 11.55
C ALA A 153 -25.47 -25.89 10.61
N LEU A 154 -25.12 -24.72 11.15
CA LEU A 154 -24.59 -23.61 10.35
C LEU A 154 -23.23 -23.96 9.74
N VAL A 155 -22.31 -24.54 10.52
CA VAL A 155 -21.01 -25.00 10.04
C VAL A 155 -21.15 -26.07 8.95
N ASP A 156 -22.04 -27.06 9.15
CA ASP A 156 -22.26 -28.11 8.18
C ASP A 156 -22.88 -27.59 6.87
N ALA A 157 -23.79 -26.62 6.97
CA ALA A 157 -24.35 -25.94 5.80
C ALA A 157 -23.28 -25.15 5.01
N ALA A 158 -22.45 -24.37 5.70
CA ALA A 158 -21.36 -23.63 5.07
C ALA A 158 -20.33 -24.57 4.41
N ARG A 159 -19.99 -25.66 5.08
CA ARG A 159 -19.13 -26.70 4.53
C ARG A 159 -19.70 -27.30 3.25
N LYS A 160 -20.99 -27.65 3.28
CA LYS A 160 -21.66 -28.19 2.11
C LYS A 160 -21.69 -27.19 0.95
N GLU A 161 -21.99 -25.94 1.22
CA GLU A 161 -21.93 -24.86 0.21
C GLU A 161 -20.55 -24.77 -0.44
N MET A 162 -19.48 -24.80 0.38
CA MET A 162 -18.11 -24.80 -0.11
C MET A 162 -17.81 -26.02 -1.00
N GLU A 163 -18.21 -27.23 -0.56
CA GLU A 163 -18.00 -28.48 -1.31
C GLU A 163 -18.79 -28.49 -2.64
N ASP A 164 -19.98 -27.90 -2.67
CA ASP A 164 -20.85 -27.82 -3.86
C ASP A 164 -20.42 -26.66 -4.81
N THR A 165 -19.56 -25.74 -4.38
CA THR A 165 -19.11 -24.61 -5.19
C THR A 165 -18.13 -25.07 -6.28
N ALA A 166 -18.40 -24.68 -7.52
CA ALA A 166 -17.52 -25.00 -8.63
C ALA A 166 -16.15 -24.32 -8.48
N TRP A 167 -15.10 -25.00 -8.93
CA TRP A 167 -13.77 -24.39 -9.00
C TRP A 167 -13.76 -23.16 -9.90
N PRO A 168 -13.02 -22.09 -9.52
CA PRO A 168 -12.90 -20.89 -10.35
C PRO A 168 -12.32 -21.22 -11.73
N GLU A 169 -12.81 -20.54 -12.76
CA GLU A 169 -12.22 -20.59 -14.09
C GLU A 169 -10.80 -20.02 -14.07
N GLY A 170 -9.85 -20.65 -14.78
CA GLY A 170 -8.44 -20.22 -14.77
C GLY A 170 -8.22 -18.78 -15.23
N ASN A 171 -9.10 -18.24 -16.08
CA ASN A 171 -9.07 -16.85 -16.52
C ASN A 171 -9.60 -15.85 -15.49
N SER A 172 -10.19 -16.32 -14.39
CA SER A 172 -10.71 -15.46 -13.32
C SER A 172 -9.66 -15.09 -12.27
N VAL A 173 -8.44 -15.63 -12.34
CA VAL A 173 -7.38 -15.46 -11.33
C VAL A 173 -6.96 -14.01 -11.12
N THR A 174 -7.11 -13.16 -12.14
CA THR A 174 -6.76 -11.73 -12.06
C THR A 174 -7.93 -10.84 -11.63
N LYS A 175 -9.15 -11.37 -11.50
CA LYS A 175 -10.30 -10.57 -11.09
C LYS A 175 -10.13 -10.03 -9.67
N GLY A 176 -10.48 -8.77 -9.47
CA GLY A 176 -10.43 -8.12 -8.17
C GLY A 176 -9.02 -7.77 -7.67
N VAL A 177 -7.98 -7.87 -8.51
CA VAL A 177 -6.63 -7.45 -8.12
C VAL A 177 -6.55 -5.92 -8.01
N THR A 178 -7.11 -5.21 -8.96
CA THR A 178 -7.36 -3.75 -8.90
C THR A 178 -8.71 -3.43 -9.51
N SER A 179 -9.22 -2.21 -9.33
CA SER A 179 -10.46 -1.77 -9.99
C SER A 179 -10.36 -1.78 -11.53
N PHE A 180 -9.15 -1.70 -12.08
CA PHE A 180 -8.91 -1.82 -13.53
C PHE A 180 -9.08 -3.23 -14.07
N HIS A 181 -8.93 -4.26 -13.24
CA HIS A 181 -9.12 -5.65 -13.64
C HIS A 181 -10.59 -6.06 -13.70
N ASP A 182 -11.47 -5.34 -13.04
CA ASP A 182 -12.91 -5.57 -13.12
C ASP A 182 -13.51 -5.01 -14.42
N ALA A 183 -12.81 -4.07 -15.06
CA ALA A 183 -13.09 -3.64 -16.41
C ALA A 183 -12.33 -4.53 -17.40
N SER A 184 -12.97 -4.99 -18.45
CA SER A 184 -12.47 -5.90 -19.52
C SER A 184 -11.15 -5.47 -20.20
N THR A 185 -10.56 -4.37 -19.77
CA THR A 185 -9.40 -3.73 -20.39
C THR A 185 -8.07 -4.43 -20.16
N HIS A 186 -7.91 -5.24 -19.10
CA HIS A 186 -6.61 -5.89 -18.85
C HIS A 186 -6.47 -7.22 -19.60
N SER A 187 -7.53 -8.01 -19.70
CA SER A 187 -7.53 -9.19 -20.57
C SER A 187 -7.24 -8.80 -22.02
N GLU A 188 -7.81 -7.68 -22.46
CA GLU A 188 -7.52 -7.14 -23.79
C GLU A 188 -6.08 -6.64 -23.97
N GLN A 189 -5.39 -6.20 -22.91
CA GLN A 189 -3.97 -5.83 -22.99
C GLN A 189 -3.04 -7.05 -23.04
N PHE A 190 -3.33 -8.12 -22.27
CA PHE A 190 -2.54 -9.34 -22.25
C PHE A 190 -2.91 -10.36 -23.33
N ASP A 191 -4.16 -10.47 -23.72
CA ASP A 191 -4.58 -11.25 -24.89
C ASP A 191 -3.87 -10.78 -26.18
N ARG A 192 -3.32 -9.58 -26.17
CA ARG A 192 -2.55 -9.01 -27.28
C ARG A 192 -1.13 -9.51 -27.40
N PHE A 193 -0.53 -10.03 -26.34
CA PHE A 193 0.73 -10.75 -26.49
C PHE A 193 0.55 -12.10 -27.19
N GLY A 194 -0.67 -12.67 -27.20
CA GLY A 194 -1.06 -13.85 -27.95
C GLY A 194 -1.72 -13.58 -29.30
N VAL A 195 -2.13 -12.34 -29.57
CA VAL A 195 -2.86 -12.00 -30.80
C VAL A 195 -1.91 -11.52 -31.90
N SER A 196 -1.86 -12.33 -32.89
CA SER A 196 -1.61 -12.01 -34.29
C SER A 196 -0.97 -10.63 -34.57
N LEU A 197 0.30 -10.66 -34.89
CA LEU A 197 1.04 -9.58 -35.55
C LEU A 197 0.56 -9.33 -36.99
N SER A 198 -0.61 -9.85 -37.39
CA SER A 198 -1.20 -9.67 -38.70
C SER A 198 -2.05 -8.39 -38.74
N GLY A 199 -1.53 -7.40 -39.42
CA GLY A 199 -2.14 -6.32 -40.16
C GLY A 199 -3.62 -5.98 -39.90
N GLY A 200 -3.91 -5.28 -38.79
CA GLY A 200 -5.10 -4.46 -38.68
C GLY A 200 -4.71 -2.99 -38.91
N GLU A 201 -5.61 -2.18 -39.43
CA GLU A 201 -5.43 -0.74 -39.55
C GLU A 201 -5.00 -0.19 -38.20
N GLY A 202 -3.87 0.56 -38.21
CA GLY A 202 -3.27 1.08 -36.97
C GLY A 202 -4.25 1.96 -36.19
N PRO A 203 -4.24 1.87 -34.86
CA PRO A 203 -5.14 2.66 -34.06
C PRO A 203 -4.80 4.14 -34.15
N VAL A 204 -5.83 4.92 -33.94
CA VAL A 204 -5.77 6.36 -33.82
C VAL A 204 -4.79 6.72 -32.69
N LEU A 205 -3.67 7.32 -33.04
CA LEU A 205 -2.79 7.99 -32.09
C LEU A 205 -3.64 8.95 -31.27
N ILE A 206 -3.59 8.84 -29.96
CA ILE A 206 -3.94 9.98 -29.10
C ILE A 206 -2.88 11.01 -29.45
N GLY A 207 -3.27 12.10 -30.09
CA GLY A 207 -2.44 12.99 -30.87
C GLY A 207 -1.07 13.29 -30.25
N GLU A 208 -0.08 13.50 -31.13
CA GLU A 208 1.18 14.13 -30.77
C GLU A 208 0.85 15.42 -30.00
N VAL A 209 1.10 15.42 -28.72
CA VAL A 209 1.05 16.63 -27.92
C VAL A 209 2.48 17.01 -27.65
N ASP A 210 3.02 17.92 -28.47
CA ASP A 210 4.26 18.59 -28.12
C ASP A 210 4.11 19.16 -26.72
N ILE A 211 4.98 18.76 -25.81
CA ILE A 211 4.97 19.33 -24.46
C ILE A 211 5.50 20.76 -24.59
N GLU A 212 4.63 21.72 -24.35
CA GLU A 212 5.04 23.12 -24.28
C GLU A 212 5.59 23.43 -22.88
N PHE A 213 6.86 23.76 -22.80
CA PHE A 213 7.49 24.32 -21.61
C PHE A 213 7.51 25.85 -21.68
N SER A 214 7.35 26.50 -20.53
CA SER A 214 7.24 27.96 -20.47
C SER A 214 7.84 28.50 -19.18
N ASP A 215 8.65 29.56 -19.28
CA ASP A 215 9.14 30.33 -18.14
C ASP A 215 8.34 31.60 -17.87
N ALA A 216 7.10 31.68 -18.37
CA ALA A 216 6.18 32.76 -18.07
C ALA A 216 5.93 32.89 -16.55
N ALA A 217 5.62 34.09 -16.07
CA ALA A 217 5.46 34.37 -14.63
C ALA A 217 4.36 33.50 -13.94
N ASN A 218 3.39 33.04 -14.71
CA ASN A 218 2.30 32.15 -14.23
C ASN A 218 2.62 30.67 -14.40
N SER A 219 3.79 30.28 -14.92
CA SER A 219 4.20 28.90 -15.05
C SER A 219 4.45 28.26 -13.66
N TRP A 220 4.24 26.98 -13.58
CA TRP A 220 4.48 26.18 -12.38
C TRP A 220 5.71 25.30 -12.56
N THR A 221 6.50 25.20 -11.49
CA THR A 221 7.49 24.14 -11.33
C THR A 221 6.77 22.83 -11.04
N TYR A 222 7.47 21.74 -11.20
CA TYR A 222 6.96 20.39 -10.88
C TYR A 222 6.51 20.29 -9.40
N SER A 223 7.32 20.79 -8.44
CA SER A 223 6.95 20.81 -7.03
C SER A 223 5.72 21.69 -6.76
N LYS A 224 5.61 22.86 -7.42
CA LYS A 224 4.45 23.73 -7.29
C LYS A 224 3.17 23.06 -7.82
N ALA A 225 3.27 22.24 -8.85
CA ALA A 225 2.13 21.47 -9.37
C ALA A 225 1.63 20.44 -8.35
N ILE A 226 2.54 19.69 -7.72
CA ILE A 226 2.18 18.74 -6.64
C ILE A 226 1.58 19.48 -5.44
N GLN A 227 2.21 20.57 -5.00
CA GLN A 227 1.71 21.40 -3.89
C GLN A 227 0.27 21.87 -4.13
N ASN A 228 -0.02 22.38 -5.33
CA ASN A 228 -1.38 22.80 -5.67
C ASN A 228 -2.34 21.64 -5.87
N GLY A 229 -1.84 20.48 -6.33
CA GLY A 229 -2.60 19.23 -6.35
C GLY A 229 -3.06 18.83 -4.95
N MET A 230 -2.17 18.84 -3.97
CA MET A 230 -2.51 18.55 -2.55
C MET A 230 -3.54 19.55 -2.00
N VAL A 231 -3.40 20.84 -2.30
CA VAL A 231 -4.39 21.86 -1.91
C VAL A 231 -5.75 21.57 -2.55
N SER A 232 -5.77 21.28 -3.84
CA SER A 232 -7.02 20.91 -4.56
C SER A 232 -7.70 19.68 -3.95
N LEU A 233 -6.92 18.68 -3.53
CA LEU A 233 -7.44 17.50 -2.84
C LEU A 233 -8.01 17.85 -1.46
N ALA A 234 -7.32 18.70 -0.69
CA ALA A 234 -7.79 19.15 0.62
C ALA A 234 -9.11 19.94 0.51
N ASP A 235 -9.21 20.83 -0.47
CA ASP A 235 -10.42 21.58 -0.76
C ASP A 235 -11.58 20.67 -1.19
N LYS A 236 -11.29 19.64 -2.01
CA LYS A 236 -12.31 18.72 -2.55
C LYS A 236 -12.83 17.72 -1.50
N TYR A 237 -11.94 17.11 -0.72
CA TYR A 237 -12.29 16.00 0.17
C TYR A 237 -12.59 16.43 1.61
N GLY A 238 -12.27 17.67 1.99
CA GLY A 238 -12.61 18.21 3.31
C GLY A 238 -12.11 17.33 4.46
N ASP A 239 -13.01 16.90 5.33
CA ASP A 239 -12.66 16.11 6.52
C ASP A 239 -12.38 14.64 6.21
N SER A 240 -12.60 14.19 4.99
CA SER A 240 -12.27 12.81 4.61
C SER A 240 -10.84 12.61 4.14
N ILE A 241 -10.04 13.67 3.95
CA ILE A 241 -8.61 13.56 3.62
C ILE A 241 -7.74 13.80 4.86
N VAL A 242 -6.65 13.06 4.95
CA VAL A 242 -5.56 13.28 5.90
C VAL A 242 -4.22 13.10 5.19
N PHE A 243 -3.27 13.98 5.48
CA PHE A 243 -1.89 13.91 5.00
C PHE A 243 -1.03 13.36 6.12
N MET A 244 -0.39 12.21 5.92
CA MET A 244 0.34 11.48 6.96
C MET A 244 1.79 11.25 6.53
N GLY A 245 2.74 11.49 7.41
CA GLY A 245 4.15 11.30 7.13
C GLY A 245 5.02 11.90 8.21
N GLU A 246 6.31 11.95 7.97
CA GLU A 246 7.27 12.59 8.84
C GLU A 246 7.33 14.09 8.54
N ASP A 247 7.47 14.91 9.59
CA ASP A 247 7.63 16.37 9.51
C ASP A 247 6.47 17.10 8.77
N MET A 248 5.28 16.52 8.73
CA MET A 248 4.14 17.08 7.99
C MET A 248 3.69 18.42 8.56
N GLU A 249 3.70 18.55 9.89
CA GLU A 249 3.25 19.76 10.57
C GLU A 249 4.26 20.92 10.50
N VAL A 250 5.50 20.67 10.13
CA VAL A 250 6.53 21.74 9.97
C VAL A 250 6.48 22.32 8.55
N ALA A 251 7.02 21.66 7.60
CA ALA A 251 7.04 22.09 6.19
C ALA A 251 7.12 20.92 5.21
N GLY A 252 7.41 19.70 5.73
CA GLY A 252 7.86 18.56 4.92
C GLY A 252 9.31 18.74 4.45
N ALA A 253 9.92 17.66 3.99
CA ALA A 253 11.33 17.60 3.61
C ALA A 253 11.73 18.66 2.54
N PHE A 254 10.80 19.04 1.68
CA PHE A 254 11.04 19.98 0.55
C PHE A 254 10.10 21.19 0.58
N GLY A 255 9.49 21.51 1.72
CA GLY A 255 8.52 22.59 1.81
C GLY A 255 7.19 22.28 1.12
N MET A 256 6.89 21.00 0.90
CA MET A 256 5.72 20.58 0.13
C MET A 256 4.40 20.92 0.81
N ASN A 257 4.36 20.95 2.14
CA ASN A 257 3.15 21.18 2.94
C ASN A 257 2.86 22.66 3.23
N LEU A 258 3.78 23.57 2.88
CA LEU A 258 3.60 25.01 3.13
C LEU A 258 2.32 25.60 2.52
N PRO A 259 1.94 25.28 1.28
CA PRO A 259 0.68 25.80 0.70
C PRO A 259 -0.57 25.27 1.40
N LEU A 260 -0.59 24.02 1.89
CA LEU A 260 -1.70 23.48 2.70
C LEU A 260 -1.90 24.33 3.96
N LYS A 261 -0.81 24.62 4.68
CA LYS A 261 -0.85 25.49 5.87
C LYS A 261 -1.32 26.90 5.55
N ALA A 262 -0.82 27.48 4.47
CA ALA A 262 -1.17 28.83 4.03
C ALA A 262 -2.67 28.93 3.65
N ARG A 263 -3.30 27.84 3.23
CA ARG A 263 -4.72 27.75 2.89
C ARG A 263 -5.62 27.34 4.05
N GLY A 264 -5.06 27.13 5.25
CA GLY A 264 -5.83 26.79 6.45
C GLY A 264 -6.07 25.30 6.67
N HIS A 265 -5.38 24.41 5.95
CA HIS A 265 -5.54 22.96 6.07
C HIS A 265 -4.53 22.32 7.04
N SER A 266 -4.05 23.04 8.05
CA SER A 266 -3.10 22.52 9.04
C SER A 266 -3.69 21.38 9.87
N ASP A 267 -4.99 21.38 10.08
CA ASP A 267 -5.75 20.35 10.78
C ASP A 267 -5.76 18.98 10.09
N LYS A 268 -5.39 18.95 8.82
CA LYS A 268 -5.33 17.72 7.99
C LYS A 268 -3.92 17.11 7.93
N LEU A 269 -2.93 17.79 8.51
CA LEU A 269 -1.55 17.32 8.55
C LEU A 269 -1.33 16.52 9.82
N LEU A 270 -0.79 15.32 9.70
CA LEU A 270 -0.53 14.42 10.81
C LEU A 270 0.94 13.98 10.79
N ASP A 271 1.73 14.50 11.75
CA ASP A 271 3.08 14.02 11.96
C ASP A 271 3.05 12.59 12.50
N MET A 272 3.80 11.72 11.84
CA MET A 272 3.96 10.32 12.23
C MET A 272 5.36 10.11 12.83
N PRO A 273 5.57 9.08 13.65
CA PRO A 273 6.92 8.67 14.03
C PRO A 273 7.76 8.30 12.81
N LEU A 274 9.09 8.38 12.93
CA LEU A 274 10.03 7.90 11.90
C LEU A 274 9.97 6.36 11.84
N SER A 275 8.90 5.86 11.26
CA SER A 275 8.55 4.44 11.16
C SER A 275 7.66 4.26 9.94
N GLU A 276 8.25 4.07 8.78
CA GLU A 276 7.53 4.07 7.50
C GLU A 276 6.50 2.95 7.41
N ALA A 277 6.74 1.83 8.08
CA ALA A 277 5.76 0.75 8.12
C ALA A 277 4.46 1.19 8.81
N ILE A 278 4.52 1.88 9.96
CA ILE A 278 3.30 2.32 10.64
C ILE A 278 2.62 3.49 9.92
N ILE A 279 3.36 4.33 9.19
CA ILE A 279 2.77 5.35 8.32
C ILE A 279 1.81 4.70 7.33
N ILE A 280 2.26 3.67 6.61
CA ILE A 280 1.46 2.98 5.61
C ILE A 280 0.34 2.14 6.24
N HIS A 281 0.58 1.46 7.37
CA HIS A 281 -0.47 0.73 8.07
C HIS A 281 -1.58 1.65 8.60
N SER A 282 -1.21 2.80 9.18
CA SER A 282 -2.17 3.79 9.66
C SER A 282 -2.99 4.38 8.51
N ALA A 283 -2.33 4.72 7.40
CA ALA A 283 -3.01 5.19 6.19
C ALA A 283 -3.95 4.12 5.61
N THR A 284 -3.52 2.85 5.55
CA THR A 284 -4.39 1.74 5.13
C THR A 284 -5.61 1.60 6.05
N GLY A 285 -5.39 1.68 7.37
CA GLY A 285 -6.46 1.64 8.36
C GLY A 285 -7.45 2.82 8.22
N ALA A 286 -6.94 4.03 7.99
CA ALA A 286 -7.77 5.20 7.72
C ALA A 286 -8.61 5.04 6.44
N ALA A 287 -8.02 4.47 5.38
CA ALA A 287 -8.73 4.17 4.14
C ALA A 287 -9.87 3.15 4.38
N LEU A 288 -9.61 2.07 5.11
CA LEU A 288 -10.64 1.10 5.50
C LEU A 288 -11.71 1.71 6.41
N GLY A 289 -11.36 2.74 7.18
CA GLY A 289 -12.28 3.55 7.99
C GLY A 289 -13.12 4.57 7.21
N GLY A 290 -12.95 4.64 5.88
CA GLY A 290 -13.72 5.53 4.99
C GLY A 290 -13.07 6.87 4.71
N MET A 291 -11.82 7.08 5.14
CA MET A 291 -11.03 8.26 4.76
C MET A 291 -10.30 8.03 3.43
N ARG A 292 -9.71 9.10 2.90
CA ARG A 292 -8.84 9.07 1.72
C ARG A 292 -7.47 9.63 2.10
N PRO A 293 -6.60 8.83 2.71
CA PRO A 293 -5.29 9.28 3.16
C PRO A 293 -4.33 9.51 1.98
N LEU A 294 -3.49 10.53 2.13
CA LEU A 294 -2.30 10.75 1.32
C LEU A 294 -1.09 10.60 2.25
N ALA A 295 -0.39 9.49 2.13
CA ALA A 295 0.82 9.22 2.91
C ALA A 295 2.07 9.68 2.16
N GLU A 296 3.10 10.10 2.89
CA GLU A 296 4.42 10.44 2.36
C GLU A 296 5.49 9.57 3.00
N ILE A 297 6.33 8.97 2.17
CA ILE A 297 7.64 8.41 2.54
C ILE A 297 8.68 9.38 2.03
N GLN A 298 9.51 9.95 2.90
CA GLN A 298 10.36 11.10 2.56
C GLN A 298 11.34 10.85 1.41
N PHE A 299 11.85 9.62 1.27
CA PHE A 299 12.79 9.25 0.21
C PHE A 299 12.59 7.80 -0.24
N GLY A 300 12.84 7.55 -1.53
CA GLY A 300 12.64 6.23 -2.14
C GLY A 300 13.30 5.08 -1.39
N GLY A 301 14.53 5.23 -0.95
CA GLY A 301 15.25 4.16 -0.22
C GLY A 301 14.59 3.76 1.10
N PHE A 302 13.88 4.67 1.76
CA PHE A 302 13.20 4.40 3.04
C PHE A 302 11.92 3.57 2.85
N ALA A 303 11.37 3.56 1.64
CA ALA A 303 10.23 2.70 1.32
C ALA A 303 10.51 1.20 1.52
N ALA A 304 11.78 0.80 1.64
CA ALA A 304 12.15 -0.57 2.01
C ALA A 304 11.51 -1.01 3.34
N LEU A 305 11.36 -0.09 4.29
CA LEU A 305 10.69 -0.35 5.58
C LEU A 305 9.18 -0.44 5.44
N ALA A 306 8.60 0.15 4.40
CA ALA A 306 7.18 0.14 4.11
C ALA A 306 6.74 -0.97 3.12
N MET A 307 7.67 -1.82 2.64
CA MET A 307 7.34 -2.85 1.66
C MET A 307 6.30 -3.84 2.17
N ASN A 308 6.45 -4.34 3.41
CA ASN A 308 5.48 -5.28 3.97
C ASN A 308 4.05 -4.70 4.02
N PRO A 309 3.78 -3.53 4.61
CA PRO A 309 2.44 -2.95 4.61
C PRO A 309 1.90 -2.62 3.22
N LEU A 310 2.74 -2.29 2.26
CA LEU A 310 2.30 -2.03 0.89
C LEU A 310 1.91 -3.32 0.15
N ILE A 311 2.84 -4.30 0.07
CA ILE A 311 2.66 -5.47 -0.81
C ILE A 311 1.86 -6.61 -0.15
N ASN A 312 2.06 -6.87 1.15
CA ASN A 312 1.38 -7.95 1.86
C ASN A 312 0.05 -7.52 2.52
N ASN A 313 -0.22 -6.22 2.59
CA ASN A 313 -1.46 -5.70 3.16
C ASN A 313 -2.22 -4.84 2.13
N ALA A 314 -1.88 -3.58 1.93
CA ALA A 314 -2.66 -2.65 1.11
C ALA A 314 -3.00 -3.20 -0.29
N ALA A 315 -2.01 -3.74 -1.01
CA ALA A 315 -2.17 -4.29 -2.35
C ALA A 315 -3.10 -5.51 -2.43
N GLN A 316 -3.15 -6.33 -1.36
CA GLN A 316 -3.91 -7.60 -1.39
C GLN A 316 -5.33 -7.50 -0.84
N LEU A 317 -5.69 -6.41 -0.15
CA LEU A 317 -6.98 -6.28 0.52
C LEU A 317 -8.16 -6.40 -0.43
N ARG A 318 -8.08 -5.80 -1.62
CA ARG A 318 -9.15 -5.92 -2.61
C ARG A 318 -9.33 -7.36 -3.09
N TRP A 319 -8.26 -8.01 -3.48
CA TRP A 319 -8.31 -9.38 -3.99
C TRP A 319 -8.79 -10.38 -2.93
N ARG A 320 -8.31 -10.23 -1.69
CA ARG A 320 -8.66 -11.17 -0.61
C ARG A 320 -10.02 -10.94 0.02
N TRP A 321 -10.44 -9.68 0.13
CA TRP A 321 -11.58 -9.28 0.94
C TRP A 321 -12.59 -8.41 0.20
N GLY A 322 -12.33 -8.05 -1.06
CA GLY A 322 -13.14 -7.08 -1.80
C GLY A 322 -13.09 -5.65 -1.24
N ALA A 323 -12.11 -5.36 -0.37
CA ALA A 323 -12.02 -4.06 0.29
C ALA A 323 -11.40 -3.01 -0.63
N GLU A 324 -12.00 -1.82 -0.66
CA GLU A 324 -11.41 -0.66 -1.30
C GLU A 324 -10.36 -0.01 -0.41
N VAL A 325 -9.22 0.37 -0.98
CA VAL A 325 -8.12 1.04 -0.27
C VAL A 325 -7.74 2.32 -1.02
N PRO A 326 -8.51 3.40 -0.87
CA PRO A 326 -8.25 4.69 -1.51
C PRO A 326 -7.05 5.40 -0.86
N LEU A 327 -5.87 4.85 -1.04
CA LEU A 327 -4.60 5.31 -0.48
C LEU A 327 -3.69 5.82 -1.58
N THR A 328 -3.19 7.05 -1.47
CA THR A 328 -2.10 7.55 -2.31
C THR A 328 -0.83 7.68 -1.47
N VAL A 329 0.26 7.05 -1.91
CA VAL A 329 1.57 7.11 -1.26
C VAL A 329 2.52 7.88 -2.14
N ARG A 330 2.92 9.08 -1.70
CA ARG A 330 3.93 9.91 -2.37
C ARG A 330 5.31 9.48 -1.94
N ILE A 331 6.21 9.31 -2.91
CA ILE A 331 7.60 8.91 -2.66
C ILE A 331 8.53 9.73 -3.53
N PRO A 332 9.19 10.76 -2.97
CA PRO A 332 10.29 11.45 -3.62
C PRO A 332 11.49 10.51 -3.83
N LEU A 333 12.07 10.54 -5.03
CA LEU A 333 13.19 9.65 -5.38
C LEU A 333 14.06 10.23 -6.51
N GLY A 334 15.09 9.51 -6.91
CA GLY A 334 15.94 9.86 -8.05
C GLY A 334 17.15 10.72 -7.73
N GLY A 335 18.05 10.78 -8.69
CA GLY A 335 19.32 11.50 -8.61
C GLY A 335 19.22 13.02 -8.84
N LYS A 336 20.29 13.62 -9.34
CA LYS A 336 20.49 15.06 -9.61
C LYS A 336 20.60 15.98 -8.40
N THR A 337 20.03 15.65 -7.26
CA THR A 337 20.13 16.48 -6.04
C THR A 337 21.50 16.39 -5.35
N ARG A 338 22.30 15.38 -5.70
CA ARG A 338 23.58 15.07 -5.07
C ARG A 338 23.48 14.79 -3.56
N SER A 339 22.35 14.22 -3.14
CA SER A 339 22.03 13.92 -1.73
C SER A 339 22.69 12.63 -1.22
N GLY A 340 23.50 11.97 -2.03
CA GLY A 340 24.20 10.73 -1.69
C GLY A 340 23.33 9.47 -1.89
N PRO A 341 23.88 8.27 -1.60
CA PRO A 341 23.26 7.01 -2.01
C PRO A 341 21.96 6.68 -1.30
N PHE A 342 21.73 7.18 -0.09
CA PHE A 342 20.54 6.85 0.69
C PHE A 342 19.30 7.67 0.31
N HIS A 343 19.48 8.76 -0.45
CA HIS A 343 18.42 9.72 -0.80
C HIS A 343 18.19 9.84 -2.31
N ALA A 344 18.81 8.97 -3.11
CA ALA A 344 18.79 9.04 -4.57
C ALA A 344 18.47 7.68 -5.24
N ASN A 345 17.89 6.75 -4.48
CA ASN A 345 17.56 5.44 -5.00
C ASN A 345 16.40 5.53 -6.00
N MET A 346 16.52 4.76 -7.09
CA MET A 346 15.43 4.53 -8.03
C MET A 346 14.84 3.14 -7.74
N ILE A 347 13.58 3.11 -7.33
CA ILE A 347 12.94 1.92 -6.73
C ILE A 347 11.62 1.54 -7.37
N GLU A 348 11.28 2.15 -8.50
CA GLU A 348 10.01 1.89 -9.19
C GLU A 348 9.79 0.40 -9.48
N SER A 349 10.85 -0.34 -9.74
CA SER A 349 10.78 -1.79 -10.01
C SER A 349 10.43 -2.62 -8.76
N TRP A 350 10.67 -2.11 -7.55
CA TRP A 350 10.31 -2.85 -6.32
C TRP A 350 8.80 -3.06 -6.22
N PHE A 351 8.03 -2.06 -6.60
CA PHE A 351 6.57 -2.10 -6.52
C PHE A 351 5.94 -2.79 -7.74
N ALA A 352 6.62 -2.74 -8.88
CA ALA A 352 6.09 -3.27 -10.13
C ALA A 352 6.03 -4.81 -10.17
N ASN A 353 6.72 -5.48 -9.25
CA ASN A 353 6.75 -6.93 -9.18
C ASN A 353 5.52 -7.53 -8.47
N ASP A 354 4.83 -6.75 -7.66
CA ASP A 354 3.69 -7.22 -6.87
C ASP A 354 2.36 -6.69 -7.43
N PRO A 355 1.37 -7.59 -7.66
CA PRO A 355 0.07 -7.18 -8.15
C PRO A 355 -0.74 -6.44 -7.07
N GLY A 356 -1.62 -5.53 -7.51
CA GLY A 356 -2.54 -4.80 -6.63
C GLY A 356 -2.13 -3.36 -6.32
N LEU A 357 -0.91 -2.93 -6.71
CA LEU A 357 -0.50 -1.54 -6.67
C LEU A 357 -0.63 -0.88 -8.04
N ILE A 358 -1.02 0.39 -8.04
CA ILE A 358 -0.92 1.27 -9.20
C ILE A 358 0.31 2.13 -9.01
N ILE A 359 1.14 2.29 -10.04
CA ILE A 359 2.41 3.02 -9.95
C ILE A 359 2.41 4.14 -10.98
N VAL A 360 2.47 5.36 -10.50
CA VAL A 360 2.41 6.58 -11.30
C VAL A 360 3.74 7.33 -11.18
N PHE A 361 4.27 7.82 -12.28
CA PHE A 361 5.54 8.52 -12.30
C PHE A 361 5.53 9.67 -13.34
N PRO A 362 4.96 10.83 -13.00
CA PRO A 362 4.88 11.97 -13.91
C PRO A 362 6.25 12.55 -14.27
N SER A 363 6.33 13.15 -15.45
CA SER A 363 7.53 13.79 -15.98
C SER A 363 7.42 15.32 -16.07
N THR A 364 6.21 15.87 -16.05
CA THR A 364 5.93 17.29 -16.29
C THR A 364 5.06 17.89 -15.18
N PRO A 365 5.05 19.23 -15.00
CA PRO A 365 4.14 19.89 -14.06
C PRO A 365 2.66 19.60 -14.31
N GLN A 366 2.20 19.56 -15.57
CA GLN A 366 0.82 19.22 -15.88
C GLN A 366 0.48 17.79 -15.43
N ASP A 367 1.33 16.83 -15.78
CA ASP A 367 1.12 15.45 -15.37
C ASP A 367 1.25 15.27 -13.85
N ALA A 368 2.15 16.03 -13.20
CA ALA A 368 2.30 15.98 -11.75
C ALA A 368 1.02 16.42 -11.02
N TYR A 369 0.34 17.44 -11.53
CA TYR A 369 -0.94 17.87 -11.00
C TYR A 369 -2.06 16.86 -11.33
N ASP A 370 -2.22 16.55 -12.61
CA ASP A 370 -3.32 15.71 -13.11
C ASP A 370 -3.30 14.30 -12.50
N LEU A 371 -2.14 13.65 -12.58
CA LEU A 371 -2.02 12.27 -12.10
C LEU A 371 -2.09 12.16 -10.56
N LEU A 372 -1.72 13.21 -9.81
CA LEU A 372 -1.95 13.23 -8.37
C LEU A 372 -3.45 13.28 -8.04
N VAL A 373 -4.18 14.16 -8.72
CA VAL A 373 -5.63 14.32 -8.53
C VAL A 373 -6.38 13.06 -8.97
N GLU A 374 -5.98 12.47 -10.10
CA GLU A 374 -6.56 11.23 -10.63
C GLU A 374 -6.24 10.02 -9.74
N SER A 375 -4.99 9.88 -9.27
CA SER A 375 -4.57 8.82 -8.35
C SER A 375 -5.40 8.83 -7.08
N HIS A 376 -5.59 10.00 -6.49
CA HIS A 376 -6.36 10.12 -5.24
C HIS A 376 -7.87 9.92 -5.43
N ALA A 377 -8.37 9.95 -6.66
CA ALA A 377 -9.76 9.63 -6.97
C ALA A 377 -10.04 8.11 -7.08
N LEU A 378 -8.99 7.30 -7.19
CA LEU A 378 -9.12 5.84 -7.26
C LEU A 378 -9.45 5.22 -5.91
N ASN A 379 -9.99 4.01 -5.95
CA ASN A 379 -10.26 3.20 -4.76
C ASN A 379 -9.26 2.06 -4.57
N ASP A 380 -8.09 2.19 -5.20
CA ASP A 380 -6.95 1.27 -5.10
C ASP A 380 -5.73 1.99 -4.50
N PRO A 381 -4.78 1.26 -3.90
CA PRO A 381 -3.55 1.87 -3.43
C PRO A 381 -2.67 2.30 -4.60
N VAL A 382 -2.27 3.56 -4.60
CA VAL A 382 -1.42 4.17 -5.63
C VAL A 382 -0.08 4.58 -5.03
N VAL A 383 1.01 4.13 -5.63
CA VAL A 383 2.36 4.63 -5.39
C VAL A 383 2.65 5.73 -6.41
N TYR A 384 2.68 6.96 -5.92
CA TYR A 384 2.93 8.16 -6.71
C TYR A 384 4.40 8.57 -6.54
N LEU A 385 5.21 8.28 -7.55
CA LEU A 385 6.63 8.52 -7.55
C LEU A 385 6.95 9.95 -8.05
N GLU A 386 7.85 10.63 -7.36
CA GLU A 386 8.21 12.02 -7.64
C GLU A 386 9.71 12.15 -7.84
N HIS A 387 10.15 12.53 -9.04
CA HIS A 387 11.58 12.70 -9.26
C HIS A 387 12.09 14.03 -8.69
N ILE A 388 12.91 13.98 -7.65
CA ILE A 388 13.42 15.15 -6.92
C ILE A 388 14.17 16.12 -7.86
N GLY A 389 14.88 15.60 -8.87
CA GLY A 389 15.55 16.41 -9.87
C GLY A 389 14.62 17.28 -10.74
N LEU A 390 13.30 17.04 -10.69
CA LEU A 390 12.29 17.84 -11.36
C LEU A 390 11.67 18.94 -10.47
N TYR A 391 11.92 18.94 -9.17
CA TYR A 391 11.27 19.85 -8.22
C TYR A 391 11.51 21.33 -8.49
N GLY A 392 12.54 21.68 -9.27
CA GLY A 392 12.87 23.09 -9.52
C GLY A 392 13.52 23.72 -8.29
N LEU A 393 14.73 23.26 -7.94
CA LEU A 393 15.46 23.77 -6.78
C LEU A 393 15.71 25.28 -6.88
N ARG A 394 15.68 25.97 -5.72
CA ARG A 394 15.90 27.41 -5.61
C ARG A 394 17.21 27.81 -6.30
N GLY A 395 17.11 28.74 -7.26
CA GLY A 395 18.27 29.26 -7.97
C GLY A 395 18.22 29.15 -9.49
N GLY A 396 17.11 28.65 -10.04
CA GLY A 396 16.83 28.71 -11.49
C GLY A 396 17.63 27.75 -12.37
N ASN A 397 18.61 27.04 -11.84
CA ASN A 397 19.37 26.06 -12.61
C ASN A 397 18.96 24.64 -12.21
N THR A 398 17.98 24.10 -12.94
CA THR A 398 17.52 22.71 -12.78
C THR A 398 18.53 21.68 -13.26
N GLY A 399 19.64 22.13 -13.91
CA GLY A 399 20.60 21.26 -14.59
C GLY A 399 20.06 20.62 -15.86
N TRP A 400 18.90 21.05 -16.35
CA TRP A 400 18.35 20.68 -17.64
C TRP A 400 18.73 21.71 -18.71
N GLY A 401 18.94 21.26 -19.93
CA GLY A 401 19.30 22.13 -21.06
C GLY A 401 18.11 22.96 -21.60
N HIS A 402 16.92 22.78 -21.02
CA HIS A 402 15.68 23.46 -21.40
C HIS A 402 14.84 23.74 -20.17
N SER A 403 13.85 24.63 -20.31
CA SER A 403 12.83 24.83 -19.26
C SER A 403 12.01 23.55 -19.05
N ILE A 404 11.67 23.26 -17.80
CA ILE A 404 10.76 22.16 -17.41
C ILE A 404 9.50 22.67 -16.75
N ASN A 405 9.27 23.99 -16.72
CA ASN A 405 8.08 24.61 -16.18
C ASN A 405 6.95 24.63 -17.20
N GLN A 406 5.71 24.67 -16.74
CA GLN A 406 4.52 24.73 -17.61
C GLN A 406 3.46 25.68 -17.05
N ILE A 407 2.63 26.20 -17.93
CA ILE A 407 1.33 26.76 -17.56
C ILE A 407 0.40 25.55 -17.36
N VAL A 408 -0.06 25.33 -16.13
CA VAL A 408 -0.88 24.15 -15.77
C VAL A 408 -2.36 24.52 -15.89
N ASP A 409 -3.10 23.71 -16.65
CA ASP A 409 -4.56 23.73 -16.70
C ASP A 409 -5.12 22.84 -15.58
N THR A 410 -5.65 23.47 -14.55
CA THR A 410 -6.21 22.76 -13.38
C THR A 410 -7.63 22.24 -13.60
N ASP A 411 -8.35 22.74 -14.57
CA ASP A 411 -9.76 22.41 -14.77
C ASP A 411 -9.96 21.13 -15.58
N SER A 412 -9.04 20.85 -16.49
CA SER A 412 -9.14 19.71 -17.42
C SER A 412 -9.24 18.36 -16.69
N VAL A 413 -8.46 18.14 -15.64
CA VAL A 413 -8.49 16.89 -14.85
C VAL A 413 -9.82 16.71 -14.13
N HIS A 414 -10.38 17.79 -13.58
CA HIS A 414 -11.67 17.74 -12.89
C HIS A 414 -12.82 17.45 -13.86
N GLN A 415 -12.75 17.98 -15.07
CA GLN A 415 -13.71 17.68 -16.13
C GLN A 415 -13.62 16.22 -16.58
N ARG A 416 -12.40 15.68 -16.79
CA ARG A 416 -12.21 14.24 -17.10
C ARG A 416 -12.80 13.35 -16.02
N LEU A 417 -12.47 13.60 -14.75
CA LEU A 417 -13.01 12.82 -13.64
C LEU A 417 -14.54 12.92 -13.53
N ALA A 418 -15.13 14.09 -13.78
CA ALA A 418 -16.58 14.26 -13.81
C ALA A 418 -17.26 13.46 -14.93
N ASN A 419 -16.54 13.22 -16.04
CA ASN A 419 -17.00 12.39 -17.15
C ASN A 419 -16.71 10.88 -16.94
N GLY A 420 -16.12 10.48 -15.80
CA GLY A 420 -15.71 9.10 -15.55
C GLY A 420 -14.45 8.68 -16.28
N GLU A 421 -13.64 9.65 -16.73
CA GLU A 421 -12.39 9.43 -17.46
C GLU A 421 -11.17 9.69 -16.57
N ASN A 422 -10.06 9.04 -16.85
CA ASN A 422 -8.76 9.33 -16.25
C ASN A 422 -7.61 9.02 -17.23
N SER A 423 -6.41 9.47 -16.89
CA SER A 423 -5.19 9.30 -17.71
C SER A 423 -4.31 8.14 -17.24
N ILE A 424 -4.65 7.48 -16.14
CA ILE A 424 -3.85 6.38 -15.58
C ILE A 424 -3.88 5.19 -16.53
N GLY A 425 -2.70 4.63 -16.80
CA GLY A 425 -2.54 3.58 -17.79
C GLY A 425 -2.48 4.05 -19.24
N LYS A 426 -2.38 5.37 -19.48
CA LYS A 426 -2.25 5.97 -20.82
C LYS A 426 -0.92 6.68 -20.96
N ALA A 427 -0.08 6.19 -21.87
CA ALA A 427 1.17 6.84 -22.25
C ALA A 427 0.91 8.07 -23.15
N ARG A 428 1.91 8.91 -23.26
CA ARG A 428 1.91 10.08 -24.15
C ARG A 428 3.07 9.99 -25.14
N VAL A 429 2.82 10.25 -26.41
CA VAL A 429 3.88 10.54 -27.37
C VAL A 429 4.30 12.00 -27.17
N VAL A 430 5.48 12.18 -26.56
CA VAL A 430 6.04 13.50 -26.22
C VAL A 430 6.65 14.18 -27.45
N ARG A 431 7.17 13.38 -28.36
CA ARG A 431 7.76 13.81 -29.63
C ARG A 431 7.59 12.71 -30.66
N GLY A 432 7.14 13.07 -31.86
CA GLY A 432 7.06 12.16 -33.01
C GLY A 432 8.42 11.91 -33.65
N GLY A 433 8.59 10.71 -34.23
CA GLY A 433 9.79 10.29 -34.96
C GLY A 433 9.54 9.01 -35.73
N LYS A 434 10.46 8.64 -36.64
CA LYS A 434 10.27 7.48 -37.53
C LYS A 434 11.40 6.44 -37.49
N ASP A 435 12.55 6.78 -36.88
CA ASP A 435 13.75 5.95 -36.96
C ASP A 435 13.97 5.06 -35.74
N VAL A 436 13.57 5.52 -34.55
CA VAL A 436 13.70 4.79 -33.28
C VAL A 436 12.70 5.34 -32.24
N THR A 437 12.12 4.44 -31.45
CA THR A 437 11.27 4.77 -30.30
C THR A 437 12.09 4.70 -29.03
N ILE A 438 12.01 5.75 -28.19
CA ILE A 438 12.44 5.71 -26.79
C ILE A 438 11.20 5.62 -25.92
N VAL A 439 11.07 4.56 -25.13
CA VAL A 439 10.07 4.43 -24.07
C VAL A 439 10.73 4.78 -22.75
N THR A 440 10.13 5.69 -21.99
CA THR A 440 10.74 6.23 -20.76
C THR A 440 9.68 6.79 -19.79
N TRP A 441 10.09 7.28 -18.64
CA TRP A 441 9.24 7.86 -17.60
C TRP A 441 10.01 8.82 -16.69
N GLY A 442 9.28 9.64 -15.92
CA GLY A 442 9.86 10.56 -14.94
C GLY A 442 10.93 11.48 -15.54
N ALA A 443 12.03 11.67 -14.86
CA ALA A 443 13.10 12.58 -15.31
C ALA A 443 13.79 12.13 -16.60
N MET A 444 13.73 10.85 -16.93
CA MET A 444 14.39 10.35 -18.14
C MET A 444 13.71 10.81 -19.42
N VAL A 445 12.48 11.30 -19.37
CA VAL A 445 11.82 11.99 -20.50
C VAL A 445 12.65 13.22 -20.91
N HIS A 446 13.13 14.00 -19.93
CA HIS A 446 13.95 15.19 -20.21
C HIS A 446 15.35 14.84 -20.74
N VAL A 447 15.94 13.74 -20.26
CA VAL A 447 17.20 13.20 -20.83
C VAL A 447 16.98 12.76 -22.28
N ALA A 448 15.85 12.12 -22.59
CA ALA A 448 15.50 11.74 -23.96
C ALA A 448 15.33 12.96 -24.86
N LEU A 449 14.65 14.03 -24.38
CA LEU A 449 14.48 15.28 -25.14
C LEU A 449 15.84 15.94 -25.46
N GLU A 450 16.79 15.96 -24.52
CA GLU A 450 18.14 16.47 -24.78
C GLU A 450 18.89 15.58 -25.81
N ALA A 451 18.76 14.26 -25.69
CA ALA A 451 19.42 13.31 -26.61
C ALA A 451 18.89 13.42 -28.05
N VAL A 452 17.61 13.68 -28.23
CA VAL A 452 16.97 13.84 -29.55
C VAL A 452 17.55 15.02 -30.30
N GLU A 453 17.89 16.11 -29.66
CA GLU A 453 18.54 17.27 -30.31
C GLU A 453 19.91 16.90 -30.89
N VAL A 454 20.61 15.98 -30.24
CA VAL A 454 21.90 15.46 -30.73
C VAL A 454 21.69 14.46 -31.89
N ALA A 455 20.67 13.59 -31.77
CA ALA A 455 20.31 12.62 -32.80
C ALA A 455 19.87 13.31 -34.10
N ALA A 456 19.05 14.36 -34.02
CA ALA A 456 18.57 15.13 -35.15
C ALA A 456 19.72 15.74 -36.00
N LYS A 457 20.83 16.17 -35.39
CA LYS A 457 22.03 16.64 -36.07
C LYS A 457 22.69 15.54 -36.90
N ARG A 458 22.37 14.28 -36.64
CA ARG A 458 22.83 13.10 -37.40
C ARG A 458 21.77 12.55 -38.37
N GLY A 459 20.64 13.25 -38.51
CA GLY A 459 19.55 12.87 -39.36
C GLY A 459 18.71 11.71 -38.83
N ILE A 460 18.72 11.48 -37.50
CA ILE A 460 17.94 10.43 -36.85
C ILE A 460 16.71 11.08 -36.18
N GLU A 461 15.53 10.65 -36.58
CA GLU A 461 14.24 11.09 -36.04
C GLU A 461 13.76 10.12 -34.97
N VAL A 462 13.81 10.60 -33.70
CA VAL A 462 13.48 9.81 -32.50
C VAL A 462 12.07 10.13 -32.06
N GLU A 463 11.26 9.08 -31.87
CA GLU A 463 9.97 9.19 -31.17
C GLU A 463 10.17 8.93 -29.67
N ILE A 464 9.56 9.76 -28.83
CA ILE A 464 9.60 9.60 -27.37
C ILE A 464 8.21 9.27 -26.85
N VAL A 465 8.08 8.15 -26.16
CA VAL A 465 6.89 7.72 -25.45
C VAL A 465 7.14 7.82 -23.94
N ASP A 466 6.42 8.74 -23.28
CA ASP A 466 6.38 8.86 -21.83
C ASP A 466 5.27 7.96 -21.28
N LEU A 467 5.63 6.97 -20.47
CA LEU A 467 4.66 6.04 -19.88
C LEU A 467 3.72 6.72 -18.88
N ARG A 468 4.19 7.70 -18.11
CA ARG A 468 3.41 8.41 -17.07
C ARG A 468 2.90 7.49 -15.95
N THR A 469 2.53 6.27 -16.30
CA THR A 469 2.09 5.19 -15.40
C THR A 469 2.92 3.94 -15.69
N ILE A 470 3.56 3.41 -14.65
CA ILE A 470 4.36 2.18 -14.77
C ILE A 470 3.46 0.96 -14.66
N LEU A 471 2.47 0.99 -13.75
CA LEU A 471 1.42 -0.02 -13.63
C LEU A 471 0.05 0.65 -13.42
N PRO A 472 -0.94 0.30 -14.24
CA PRO A 472 -0.82 -0.47 -15.49
C PRO A 472 -0.07 0.34 -16.56
N PHE A 473 0.79 -0.30 -17.36
CA PHE A 473 1.47 0.40 -18.45
C PHE A 473 0.72 0.30 -19.79
N ASP A 474 0.88 1.33 -20.64
CA ASP A 474 0.26 1.38 -21.96
C ASP A 474 1.06 0.59 -22.99
N ALA A 475 0.92 -0.72 -22.96
CA ALA A 475 1.57 -1.61 -23.94
C ALA A 475 1.16 -1.29 -25.37
N LYS A 476 -0.09 -0.85 -25.58
CA LYS A 476 -0.62 -0.54 -26.91
C LYS A 476 0.16 0.59 -27.56
N THR A 477 0.25 1.74 -26.90
CA THR A 477 0.99 2.91 -27.42
C THR A 477 2.46 2.56 -27.69
N CYS A 478 3.11 1.81 -26.78
CA CYS A 478 4.48 1.38 -26.95
C CYS A 478 4.67 0.50 -28.19
N ILE A 479 3.84 -0.54 -28.35
CA ILE A 479 3.90 -1.48 -29.50
C ILE A 479 3.64 -0.75 -30.81
N GLU A 480 2.68 0.15 -30.84
CA GLU A 480 2.33 0.91 -32.05
C GLU A 480 3.45 1.86 -32.47
N SER A 481 4.08 2.52 -31.51
CA SER A 481 5.26 3.33 -31.75
C SER A 481 6.41 2.50 -32.34
N VAL A 482 6.74 1.37 -31.72
CA VAL A 482 7.81 0.49 -32.16
C VAL A 482 7.52 -0.11 -33.53
N ARG A 483 6.27 -0.40 -33.88
CA ARG A 483 5.88 -0.87 -35.22
C ARG A 483 6.17 0.16 -36.30
N ARG A 484 6.04 1.46 -35.98
CA ARG A 484 6.36 2.54 -36.94
C ARG A 484 7.86 2.70 -37.13
N THR A 485 8.61 2.70 -36.05
CA THR A 485 10.05 3.02 -36.04
C THR A 485 10.94 1.80 -36.26
N GLY A 486 10.46 0.60 -35.98
CA GLY A 486 11.18 -0.67 -36.08
C GLY A 486 12.32 -0.85 -35.06
N ARG A 487 12.51 0.08 -34.12
CA ARG A 487 13.59 0.04 -33.14
C ARG A 487 13.11 0.59 -31.79
N LEU A 488 13.52 -0.07 -30.70
CA LEU A 488 13.16 0.30 -29.33
C LEU A 488 14.41 0.56 -28.49
N ILE A 489 14.37 1.63 -27.71
CA ILE A 489 15.26 1.89 -26.57
C ILE A 489 14.34 2.07 -25.35
N VAL A 490 14.56 1.30 -24.29
CA VAL A 490 13.97 1.58 -22.99
C VAL A 490 14.99 2.37 -22.17
N LEU A 491 14.63 3.60 -21.82
CA LEU A 491 15.51 4.51 -21.07
C LEU A 491 15.01 4.64 -19.63
N GLN A 492 15.81 4.20 -18.68
CA GLN A 492 15.51 4.28 -17.24
C GLN A 492 16.73 4.76 -16.45
N GLU A 493 16.49 5.33 -15.27
CA GLU A 493 17.55 5.74 -14.34
C GLU A 493 17.92 4.61 -13.38
N SER A 494 17.00 3.68 -13.11
CA SER A 494 17.26 2.55 -12.24
C SER A 494 18.34 1.60 -12.80
N GLN A 495 18.83 0.72 -11.94
CA GLN A 495 19.88 -0.24 -12.26
C GLN A 495 19.49 -1.13 -13.44
N TYR A 496 20.49 -1.57 -14.20
CA TYR A 496 20.29 -2.52 -15.30
C TYR A 496 19.71 -3.84 -14.80
N THR A 497 20.24 -4.37 -13.70
CA THR A 497 19.72 -5.60 -13.09
C THR A 497 18.51 -5.30 -12.22
N GLY A 498 17.38 -5.90 -12.55
CA GLY A 498 16.11 -5.71 -11.82
C GLY A 498 15.38 -4.40 -12.17
N GLY A 499 15.81 -3.69 -13.20
CA GLY A 499 15.06 -2.59 -13.79
C GLY A 499 13.90 -3.08 -14.65
N LEU A 500 13.05 -2.17 -15.10
CA LEU A 500 11.83 -2.48 -15.88
C LEU A 500 12.08 -2.57 -17.39
N GLY A 501 13.25 -2.15 -17.85
CA GLY A 501 13.66 -2.12 -19.25
C GLY A 501 14.11 -3.47 -19.83
#